data_e38ad93572b0ab42754ca4904e0622d6
#
_entry.id   e38ad93572b0ab42754ca4904e0622d6
#
_cell.length_a   1.000
_cell.length_b   1.000
_cell.length_c   1.000
_cell.angle_alpha   90.00
_cell.angle_beta   90.00
_cell.angle_gamma   90.00
#
_symmetry.space_group_name_H-M   'P 1'
#
loop_
_entity.id
_entity.type
_entity.pdbx_description
1 polymer ?
#
loop_
_entity_poly.entity_id
_entity_poly.type
_entity_poly.pdbx_seq_one_letter_code
_entity_poly.pdbx_strand_id
1 'polypeptide(L)'
;MSASINATLRHDWTLAEVRALFTQPFNDLLFQAQTVHRAHFDANRVQVSTLLSIKTGACPEDCKYCPQSGHYNTGLEKEKLMQVQQVLEEAARAKAIGSTRFCMGAAWKHPSAKDMPYVLEMVKGVKAMGLETCMTLGKLDQDQTKALAEAGLDYYNHNLDTSPDFYTSIITTRTYSERLQTLAYVRDAGMKICSGGILGMGESLDDRANLLIQLANLPEHPESVPINMLVKVAGTPLANAEDVDPFDFIRMLAVARILMPQSHVRLSAGREAMNDQMQALAFFAGANSIFYGDKLLTTANPQADKDMLLFSRLGIQPEAREEHSDEVHQAAIEQALIEQKSSEMFYDAAV
;
A
#
# COMPACT_ATOMS: atom_id res chain seq x y z
N MET A 1 5.11 -37.23 3.57
CA MET A 1 6.45 -36.84 3.12
C MET A 1 6.46 -35.35 2.97
N SER A 2 7.02 -34.64 3.95
CA SER A 2 7.15 -33.16 3.89
C SER A 2 8.35 -32.87 3.00
N ALA A 3 8.10 -32.56 1.73
CA ALA A 3 9.11 -31.90 0.92
C ALA A 3 9.31 -30.50 1.52
N SER A 4 10.48 -30.23 2.08
CA SER A 4 10.88 -28.89 2.48
C SER A 4 10.87 -28.03 1.22
N ILE A 5 9.81 -27.24 1.06
CA ILE A 5 9.74 -26.21 0.03
C ILE A 5 10.63 -25.07 0.53
N ASN A 6 11.95 -25.23 0.36
CA ASN A 6 12.85 -24.09 0.28
C ASN A 6 12.55 -23.43 -1.07
N ALA A 7 11.50 -22.63 -1.13
CA ALA A 7 11.18 -21.84 -2.31
C ALA A 7 12.29 -20.81 -2.47
N THR A 8 13.29 -21.13 -3.28
CA THR A 8 14.31 -20.18 -3.73
C THR A 8 13.56 -19.01 -4.37
N LEU A 9 13.84 -17.79 -3.93
CA LEU A 9 13.25 -16.59 -4.55
C LEU A 9 13.60 -16.60 -6.04
N ARG A 10 12.58 -16.40 -6.87
CA ARG A 10 12.72 -16.37 -8.33
C ARG A 10 12.46 -14.96 -8.85
N HIS A 11 13.27 -14.54 -9.82
CA HIS A 11 13.19 -13.23 -10.48
C HIS A 11 13.18 -13.37 -12.01
N ASP A 12 12.72 -14.53 -12.51
CA ASP A 12 12.77 -14.92 -13.94
C ASP A 12 11.43 -15.52 -14.42
N TRP A 13 10.33 -15.10 -13.80
CA TRP A 13 9.00 -15.58 -14.15
C TRP A 13 8.61 -15.20 -15.59
N THR A 14 8.08 -16.16 -16.34
CA THR A 14 7.58 -15.98 -17.70
C THR A 14 6.06 -15.87 -17.74
N LEU A 15 5.53 -15.23 -18.78
CA LEU A 15 4.07 -15.12 -18.97
C LEU A 15 3.39 -16.50 -19.04
N ALA A 16 4.04 -17.47 -19.69
CA ALA A 16 3.49 -18.83 -19.82
C ALA A 16 3.32 -19.51 -18.44
N GLU A 17 4.32 -19.40 -17.56
CA GLU A 17 4.25 -19.96 -16.21
C GLU A 17 3.18 -19.27 -15.37
N VAL A 18 3.12 -17.95 -15.41
CA VAL A 18 2.14 -17.20 -14.61
C VAL A 18 0.72 -17.40 -15.12
N ARG A 19 0.51 -17.48 -16.46
CA ARG A 19 -0.78 -17.91 -17.02
C ARG A 19 -1.18 -19.31 -16.54
N ALA A 20 -0.25 -20.25 -16.49
CA ALA A 20 -0.52 -21.60 -16.02
C ALA A 20 -0.99 -21.59 -14.55
N LEU A 21 -0.42 -20.72 -13.69
CA LEU A 21 -0.92 -20.51 -12.33
C LEU A 21 -2.35 -19.97 -12.32
N PHE A 22 -2.65 -18.92 -13.08
CA PHE A 22 -3.99 -18.34 -13.14
C PHE A 22 -5.06 -19.30 -13.64
N THR A 23 -4.68 -20.27 -14.49
CA THR A 23 -5.60 -21.25 -15.11
C THR A 23 -5.69 -22.57 -14.36
N GLN A 24 -4.94 -22.76 -13.28
CA GLN A 24 -5.05 -23.95 -12.42
C GLN A 24 -6.47 -24.09 -11.86
N PRO A 25 -6.91 -25.34 -11.54
CA PRO A 25 -8.09 -25.54 -10.71
C PRO A 25 -8.01 -24.70 -9.44
N PHE A 26 -9.11 -24.05 -9.08
CA PHE A 26 -9.12 -23.04 -8.02
C PHE A 26 -8.57 -23.58 -6.68
N ASN A 27 -9.00 -24.79 -6.29
CA ASN A 27 -8.57 -25.39 -5.03
C ASN A 27 -7.06 -25.72 -5.02
N ASP A 28 -6.51 -26.14 -6.17
CA ASP A 28 -5.09 -26.48 -6.29
C ASP A 28 -4.23 -25.23 -6.16
N LEU A 29 -4.65 -24.13 -6.82
CA LEU A 29 -4.00 -22.82 -6.72
C LEU A 29 -4.01 -22.29 -5.27
N LEU A 30 -5.16 -22.35 -4.59
CA LEU A 30 -5.27 -21.89 -3.21
C LEU A 30 -4.44 -22.75 -2.24
N PHE A 31 -4.43 -24.07 -2.43
CA PHE A 31 -3.60 -24.97 -1.62
C PHE A 31 -2.11 -24.68 -1.80
N GLN A 32 -1.67 -24.43 -3.04
CA GLN A 32 -0.29 -24.05 -3.34
C GLN A 32 0.07 -22.71 -2.68
N ALA A 33 -0.78 -21.70 -2.82
CA ALA A 33 -0.57 -20.37 -2.23
C ALA A 33 -0.50 -20.43 -0.71
N GLN A 34 -1.41 -21.19 -0.07
CA GLN A 34 -1.43 -21.39 1.38
C GLN A 34 -0.20 -22.15 1.88
N THR A 35 0.30 -23.11 1.10
CA THR A 35 1.53 -23.82 1.42
C THR A 35 2.74 -22.88 1.41
N VAL A 36 2.84 -22.04 0.39
CA VAL A 36 3.88 -20.99 0.30
C VAL A 36 3.74 -20.00 1.46
N HIS A 37 2.53 -19.54 1.74
CA HIS A 37 2.28 -18.59 2.83
C HIS A 37 2.79 -19.14 4.17
N ARG A 38 2.41 -20.37 4.53
CA ARG A 38 2.82 -21.03 5.80
C ARG A 38 4.31 -21.32 5.89
N ALA A 39 5.02 -21.37 4.77
CA ALA A 39 6.46 -21.56 4.76
C ALA A 39 7.23 -20.28 5.15
N HIS A 40 6.61 -19.11 5.01
CA HIS A 40 7.26 -17.81 5.21
C HIS A 40 6.63 -16.93 6.30
N PHE A 41 5.37 -17.17 6.66
CA PHE A 41 4.60 -16.38 7.62
C PHE A 41 3.79 -17.27 8.57
N ASP A 42 3.45 -16.72 9.74
CA ASP A 42 2.33 -17.24 10.52
C ASP A 42 1.02 -16.90 9.78
N ALA A 43 0.38 -17.93 9.24
CA ALA A 43 -0.82 -17.77 8.40
C ALA A 43 -2.06 -17.22 9.15
N ASN A 44 -1.97 -17.13 10.48
CA ASN A 44 -3.03 -16.57 11.33
C ASN A 44 -2.65 -15.19 11.90
N ARG A 45 -1.62 -14.56 11.35
CA ARG A 45 -1.22 -13.19 11.67
C ARG A 45 -1.41 -12.28 10.47
N VAL A 46 -1.96 -11.08 10.72
CA VAL A 46 -2.21 -10.08 9.68
C VAL A 46 -1.64 -8.74 10.12
N GLN A 47 -0.78 -8.17 9.28
CA GLN A 47 -0.26 -6.82 9.51
C GLN A 47 -1.38 -5.78 9.33
N VAL A 48 -1.56 -4.91 10.31
CA VAL A 48 -2.51 -3.80 10.27
C VAL A 48 -1.79 -2.48 10.10
N SER A 49 -2.25 -1.67 9.16
CA SER A 49 -1.66 -0.37 8.83
C SER A 49 -2.77 0.68 8.73
N THR A 50 -2.53 1.89 9.20
CA THR A 50 -3.44 3.03 8.99
C THR A 50 -2.92 3.89 7.85
N LEU A 51 -3.83 4.49 7.08
CA LEU A 51 -3.52 5.36 5.94
C LEU A 51 -4.17 6.72 6.13
N LEU A 52 -3.36 7.79 6.11
CA LEU A 52 -3.79 9.18 6.19
C LEU A 52 -3.53 9.92 4.89
N SER A 53 -4.54 10.67 4.40
CA SER A 53 -4.34 11.67 3.35
C SER A 53 -3.79 12.95 3.97
N ILE A 54 -2.53 13.25 3.75
CA ILE A 54 -1.89 14.47 4.27
C ILE A 54 -2.06 15.67 3.33
N LYS A 55 -2.48 15.43 2.08
CA LYS A 55 -2.87 16.45 1.11
C LYS A 55 -3.81 15.85 0.10
N THR A 56 -5.03 16.38 -0.01
CA THR A 56 -6.13 15.81 -0.80
C THR A 56 -6.42 16.65 -2.05
N GLY A 57 -6.67 15.95 -3.17
CA GLY A 57 -7.19 16.56 -4.41
C GLY A 57 -6.18 17.42 -5.18
N ALA A 58 -6.63 17.92 -6.33
CA ALA A 58 -5.83 18.73 -7.27
C ALA A 58 -4.51 18.09 -7.71
N CYS A 59 -4.46 16.75 -7.79
CA CYS A 59 -3.31 16.05 -8.35
C CYS A 59 -3.20 16.35 -9.86
N PRO A 60 -2.02 16.74 -10.38
CA PRO A 60 -1.86 17.02 -11.81
C PRO A 60 -1.78 15.78 -12.70
N GLU A 61 -1.87 14.58 -12.13
CA GLU A 61 -1.89 13.31 -12.87
C GLU A 61 -3.31 12.96 -13.33
N ASP A 62 -3.43 12.30 -14.50
CA ASP A 62 -4.70 11.94 -15.15
C ASP A 62 -5.13 10.48 -14.93
N CYS A 63 -4.69 9.85 -13.84
CA CYS A 63 -5.04 8.47 -13.53
C CYS A 63 -6.56 8.27 -13.57
N LYS A 64 -7.07 7.47 -14.52
CA LYS A 64 -8.51 7.33 -14.80
C LYS A 64 -9.36 6.79 -13.65
N TYR A 65 -8.73 6.13 -12.68
CA TYR A 65 -9.38 5.57 -11.49
C TYR A 65 -9.39 6.55 -10.30
N CYS A 66 -8.57 7.61 -10.34
CA CYS A 66 -8.23 8.38 -9.14
C CYS A 66 -9.14 9.59 -8.94
N PRO A 67 -9.93 9.66 -7.86
CA PRO A 67 -10.78 10.82 -7.57
C PRO A 67 -9.99 12.07 -7.18
N GLN A 68 -8.71 11.94 -6.84
CA GLN A 68 -7.83 13.07 -6.49
C GLN A 68 -7.26 13.81 -7.71
N SER A 69 -7.45 13.27 -8.92
CA SER A 69 -6.99 13.88 -10.17
C SER A 69 -7.66 15.26 -10.38
N GLY A 70 -6.85 16.26 -10.72
CA GLY A 70 -7.34 17.56 -11.11
C GLY A 70 -7.99 17.60 -12.51
N HIS A 71 -7.88 16.50 -13.28
CA HIS A 71 -8.48 16.35 -14.60
C HIS A 71 -9.97 15.97 -14.55
N TYR A 72 -10.48 15.49 -13.41
CA TYR A 72 -11.85 14.97 -13.28
C TYR A 72 -12.64 15.74 -12.23
N ASN A 73 -13.94 15.91 -12.47
CA ASN A 73 -14.85 16.55 -11.53
C ASN A 73 -15.55 15.47 -10.68
N THR A 74 -14.93 15.12 -9.57
CA THR A 74 -15.43 14.11 -8.64
C THR A 74 -16.12 14.71 -7.41
N GLY A 75 -16.22 16.03 -7.31
CA GLY A 75 -16.76 16.69 -6.12
C GLY A 75 -15.83 16.62 -4.90
N LEU A 76 -14.63 16.06 -5.03
CA LEU A 76 -13.68 15.98 -3.93
C LEU A 76 -13.13 17.37 -3.58
N GLU A 77 -13.25 17.75 -2.32
CA GLU A 77 -12.68 19.00 -1.83
C GLU A 77 -11.14 18.96 -1.89
N LYS A 78 -10.57 20.12 -2.23
CA LYS A 78 -9.11 20.29 -2.30
C LYS A 78 -8.61 20.75 -0.95
N GLU A 79 -7.70 19.99 -0.38
CA GLU A 79 -7.06 20.30 0.89
C GLU A 79 -5.58 20.63 0.67
N LYS A 80 -5.07 21.56 1.45
CA LYS A 80 -3.64 21.88 1.50
C LYS A 80 -2.89 20.76 2.27
N LEU A 81 -1.56 20.81 2.25
CA LEU A 81 -0.75 19.94 3.09
C LEU A 81 -1.11 20.15 4.56
N MET A 82 -1.37 19.07 5.27
CA MET A 82 -1.68 19.09 6.71
C MET A 82 -0.50 19.65 7.51
N GLN A 83 -0.82 20.26 8.64
CA GLN A 83 0.20 20.63 9.63
C GLN A 83 0.85 19.38 10.23
N VAL A 84 2.14 19.43 10.49
CA VAL A 84 2.90 18.30 11.06
C VAL A 84 2.25 17.79 12.34
N GLN A 85 1.87 18.70 13.24
CA GLN A 85 1.22 18.38 14.51
C GLN A 85 -0.06 17.54 14.33
N GLN A 86 -0.90 17.89 13.34
CA GLN A 86 -2.14 17.14 13.05
C GLN A 86 -1.83 15.72 12.59
N VAL A 87 -0.79 15.55 11.75
CA VAL A 87 -0.35 14.23 11.30
C VAL A 87 0.14 13.37 12.46
N LEU A 88 0.88 13.97 13.40
CA LEU A 88 1.36 13.25 14.58
C LEU A 88 0.22 12.84 15.53
N GLU A 89 -0.80 13.68 15.68
CA GLU A 89 -1.99 13.33 16.46
C GLU A 89 -2.75 12.15 15.84
N GLU A 90 -2.87 12.12 14.51
CA GLU A 90 -3.47 10.97 13.81
C GLU A 90 -2.60 9.70 13.94
N ALA A 91 -1.27 9.85 13.86
CA ALA A 91 -0.36 8.73 14.07
C ALA A 91 -0.45 8.15 15.49
N ALA A 92 -0.56 9.02 16.50
CA ALA A 92 -0.78 8.59 17.89
C ALA A 92 -2.10 7.83 18.06
N ARG A 93 -3.19 8.30 17.42
CA ARG A 93 -4.48 7.59 17.41
C ARG A 93 -4.38 6.23 16.71
N ALA A 94 -3.72 6.19 15.54
CA ALA A 94 -3.48 4.93 14.83
C ALA A 94 -2.68 3.93 15.67
N LYS A 95 -1.67 4.41 16.40
CA LYS A 95 -0.90 3.60 17.34
C LYS A 95 -1.80 3.04 18.46
N ALA A 96 -2.63 3.87 19.05
CA ALA A 96 -3.52 3.49 20.16
C ALA A 96 -4.52 2.39 19.78
N ILE A 97 -4.99 2.35 18.52
CA ILE A 97 -5.89 1.31 18.00
C ILE A 97 -5.15 0.07 17.46
N GLY A 98 -3.82 -0.01 17.63
CA GLY A 98 -3.03 -1.21 17.32
C GLY A 98 -2.36 -1.24 15.95
N SER A 99 -2.37 -0.17 15.16
CA SER A 99 -1.61 -0.12 13.92
C SER A 99 -0.11 -0.25 14.18
N THR A 100 0.56 -1.10 13.40
CA THR A 100 2.02 -1.26 13.45
C THR A 100 2.73 -0.37 12.42
N ARG A 101 2.00 0.07 11.38
CA ARG A 101 2.50 0.94 10.31
C ARG A 101 1.55 2.11 10.09
N PHE A 102 2.12 3.29 9.91
CA PHE A 102 1.38 4.50 9.55
C PHE A 102 1.79 4.96 8.15
N CYS A 103 0.84 4.94 7.23
CA CYS A 103 1.02 5.33 5.85
C CYS A 103 0.49 6.75 5.63
N MET A 104 1.24 7.59 4.91
CA MET A 104 0.89 8.98 4.62
C MET A 104 0.90 9.20 3.11
N GLY A 105 -0.21 9.67 2.56
CA GLY A 105 -0.36 9.89 1.11
C GLY A 105 -0.68 11.33 0.77
N ALA A 106 -0.03 11.88 -0.27
CA ALA A 106 -0.30 13.21 -0.81
C ALA A 106 -0.63 13.16 -2.30
N ALA A 107 -1.65 13.90 -2.70
CA ALA A 107 -2.09 14.02 -4.10
C ALA A 107 -1.12 14.91 -4.91
N TRP A 108 0.07 14.37 -5.20
CA TRP A 108 1.11 15.03 -5.97
C TRP A 108 1.58 14.20 -7.17
N LYS A 109 2.12 14.88 -8.18
CA LYS A 109 2.97 14.25 -9.21
C LYS A 109 4.37 13.98 -8.63
N HIS A 110 4.90 14.94 -7.89
CA HIS A 110 6.13 14.88 -7.10
C HIS A 110 6.04 15.94 -5.98
N PRO A 111 6.68 15.73 -4.83
CA PRO A 111 6.72 16.74 -3.77
C PRO A 111 7.54 17.96 -4.22
N SER A 112 7.11 19.15 -3.81
CA SER A 112 7.86 20.38 -4.08
C SER A 112 9.01 20.55 -3.08
N ALA A 113 10.04 21.30 -3.46
CA ALA A 113 11.13 21.65 -2.55
C ALA A 113 10.65 22.43 -1.32
N LYS A 114 9.53 23.18 -1.46
CA LYS A 114 8.89 23.92 -0.36
C LYS A 114 8.24 22.98 0.65
N ASP A 115 7.64 21.89 0.20
CA ASP A 115 6.87 20.97 1.06
C ASP A 115 7.76 19.89 1.70
N MET A 116 8.91 19.58 1.10
CA MET A 116 9.81 18.51 1.58
C MET A 116 10.22 18.66 3.05
N PRO A 117 10.59 19.83 3.58
CA PRO A 117 10.96 19.97 4.99
C PRO A 117 9.86 19.48 5.94
N TYR A 118 8.59 19.80 5.65
CA TYR A 118 7.45 19.37 6.48
C TYR A 118 7.21 17.86 6.37
N VAL A 119 7.36 17.30 5.17
CA VAL A 119 7.28 15.85 4.95
C VAL A 119 8.34 15.12 5.76
N LEU A 120 9.58 15.61 5.77
CA LEU A 120 10.67 15.01 6.55
C LEU A 120 10.40 15.05 8.06
N GLU A 121 9.83 16.16 8.56
CA GLU A 121 9.44 16.26 9.98
C GLU A 121 8.28 15.32 10.33
N MET A 122 7.31 15.14 9.43
CA MET A 122 6.24 14.12 9.61
C MET A 122 6.85 12.71 9.74
N VAL A 123 7.79 12.34 8.85
CA VAL A 123 8.47 11.03 8.90
C VAL A 123 9.19 10.84 10.23
N LYS A 124 10.04 11.81 10.63
CA LYS A 124 10.79 11.74 11.88
C LYS A 124 9.87 11.59 13.10
N GLY A 125 8.82 12.40 13.17
CA GLY A 125 7.88 12.38 14.30
C GLY A 125 7.11 11.06 14.39
N VAL A 126 6.60 10.53 13.27
CA VAL A 126 5.92 9.22 13.26
C VAL A 126 6.88 8.09 13.59
N LYS A 127 8.12 8.15 13.09
CA LYS A 127 9.18 7.16 13.41
C LYS A 127 9.53 7.17 14.89
N ALA A 128 9.63 8.35 15.50
CA ALA A 128 9.90 8.50 16.93
C ALA A 128 8.80 7.87 17.82
N MET A 129 7.57 7.75 17.30
CA MET A 129 6.49 7.04 17.98
C MET A 129 6.63 5.50 17.93
N GLY A 130 7.65 4.96 17.25
CA GLY A 130 7.86 3.51 17.07
C GLY A 130 6.93 2.87 16.05
N LEU A 131 6.29 3.64 15.18
CA LEU A 131 5.54 3.11 14.04
C LEU A 131 6.48 2.88 12.84
N GLU A 132 6.23 1.85 12.04
CA GLU A 132 6.78 1.81 10.70
C GLU A 132 6.16 2.94 9.86
N THR A 133 7.00 3.64 9.10
CA THR A 133 6.57 4.76 8.27
C THR A 133 6.45 4.35 6.81
N CYS A 134 5.41 4.82 6.13
CA CYS A 134 5.23 4.62 4.70
C CYS A 134 4.72 5.92 4.06
N MET A 135 5.30 6.30 2.91
CA MET A 135 4.89 7.50 2.17
C MET A 135 4.46 7.18 0.75
N THR A 136 3.47 7.94 0.25
CA THR A 136 3.02 7.96 -1.15
C THR A 136 2.97 9.41 -1.62
N LEU A 137 4.01 9.89 -2.29
CA LEU A 137 4.18 11.30 -2.66
C LEU A 137 4.27 11.54 -4.18
N GLY A 138 3.93 10.52 -4.98
CA GLY A 138 4.16 10.54 -6.42
C GLY A 138 5.57 10.06 -6.79
N LYS A 139 6.18 10.60 -7.86
CA LYS A 139 7.54 10.26 -8.24
C LYS A 139 8.56 11.00 -7.36
N LEU A 140 9.70 10.40 -7.15
CA LEU A 140 10.84 10.97 -6.43
C LEU A 140 12.07 11.00 -7.32
N ASP A 141 12.94 11.98 -7.09
CA ASP A 141 14.31 11.98 -7.56
C ASP A 141 15.28 11.39 -6.50
N GLN A 142 16.56 11.30 -6.83
CA GLN A 142 17.57 10.72 -5.95
C GLN A 142 17.78 11.52 -4.66
N ASP A 143 17.73 12.86 -4.73
CA ASP A 143 17.94 13.71 -3.56
C ASP A 143 16.76 13.59 -2.59
N GLN A 144 15.53 13.55 -3.12
CA GLN A 144 14.32 13.35 -2.33
C GLN A 144 14.30 11.98 -1.66
N THR A 145 14.67 10.91 -2.38
CA THR A 145 14.73 9.56 -1.80
C THR A 145 15.78 9.47 -0.70
N LYS A 146 16.95 10.05 -0.90
CA LYS A 146 18.01 10.10 0.11
C LYS A 146 17.54 10.86 1.36
N ALA A 147 16.95 12.04 1.20
CA ALA A 147 16.45 12.83 2.31
C ALA A 147 15.37 12.09 3.12
N LEU A 148 14.46 11.37 2.45
CA LEU A 148 13.44 10.56 3.11
C LEU A 148 14.06 9.38 3.88
N ALA A 149 15.03 8.69 3.31
CA ALA A 149 15.75 7.62 3.98
C ALA A 149 16.52 8.13 5.22
N GLU A 150 17.20 9.27 5.11
CA GLU A 150 17.89 9.92 6.22
C GLU A 150 16.93 10.39 7.33
N ALA A 151 15.69 10.76 6.97
CA ALA A 151 14.63 11.06 7.95
C ALA A 151 14.05 9.82 8.66
N GLY A 152 14.41 8.60 8.20
CA GLY A 152 14.00 7.34 8.78
C GLY A 152 12.75 6.72 8.14
N LEU A 153 12.43 7.08 6.88
CA LEU A 153 11.32 6.45 6.14
C LEU A 153 11.62 4.97 5.90
N ASP A 154 10.73 4.09 6.35
CA ASP A 154 10.88 2.64 6.17
C ASP A 154 10.42 2.16 4.80
N TYR A 155 9.27 2.65 4.33
CA TYR A 155 8.63 2.20 3.09
C TYR A 155 8.27 3.38 2.20
N TYR A 156 8.45 3.20 0.90
CA TYR A 156 7.87 4.08 -0.09
C TYR A 156 6.85 3.33 -0.94
N ASN A 157 5.61 3.83 -0.97
CA ASN A 157 4.55 3.27 -1.81
C ASN A 157 4.56 3.95 -3.18
N HIS A 158 4.76 3.14 -4.21
CA HIS A 158 4.68 3.58 -5.60
C HIS A 158 4.19 2.44 -6.47
N ASN A 159 2.88 2.33 -6.63
CA ASN A 159 2.26 1.24 -7.38
C ASN A 159 2.61 1.30 -8.87
N LEU A 160 2.76 0.14 -9.50
CA LEU A 160 2.81 0.03 -10.95
C LEU A 160 1.41 0.15 -11.59
N ASP A 161 0.36 -0.04 -10.80
CA ASP A 161 -1.06 0.00 -11.10
C ASP A 161 -1.54 -1.10 -12.03
N THR A 162 -0.87 -1.34 -13.16
CA THR A 162 -1.22 -2.38 -14.14
C THR A 162 0.01 -2.86 -14.93
N SER A 163 -0.18 -3.62 -16.01
CA SER A 163 0.91 -4.04 -16.92
C SER A 163 1.53 -2.87 -17.68
N PRO A 164 2.77 -3.01 -18.20
CA PRO A 164 3.38 -2.02 -19.09
C PRO A 164 2.51 -1.73 -20.31
N ASP A 165 1.91 -2.77 -20.90
CA ASP A 165 1.15 -2.67 -22.17
C ASP A 165 -0.19 -1.94 -21.96
N PHE A 166 -0.87 -2.18 -20.86
CA PHE A 166 -2.16 -1.55 -20.54
C PHE A 166 -2.02 -0.17 -19.89
N TYR A 167 -0.83 0.18 -19.39
CA TYR A 167 -0.60 1.38 -18.57
C TYR A 167 -1.03 2.68 -19.26
N THR A 168 -0.69 2.86 -20.53
CA THR A 168 -1.00 4.09 -21.29
C THR A 168 -2.49 4.27 -21.53
N SER A 169 -3.29 3.20 -21.44
CA SER A 169 -4.75 3.26 -21.48
C SER A 169 -5.35 3.88 -20.22
N ILE A 170 -4.59 3.93 -19.11
CA ILE A 170 -5.06 4.39 -17.80
C ILE A 170 -4.42 5.73 -17.39
N ILE A 171 -3.14 5.94 -17.71
CA ILE A 171 -2.38 7.11 -17.29
C ILE A 171 -1.54 7.61 -18.46
N THR A 172 -1.62 8.91 -18.78
CA THR A 172 -0.84 9.52 -19.86
C THR A 172 0.13 10.61 -19.39
N THR A 173 -0.06 11.14 -18.19
CA THR A 173 0.76 12.24 -17.64
C THR A 173 2.08 11.79 -17.04
N ARG A 174 2.30 10.47 -16.95
CA ARG A 174 3.52 9.83 -16.45
C ARG A 174 3.75 8.52 -17.17
N THR A 175 5.01 8.22 -17.49
CA THR A 175 5.40 6.97 -18.14
C THR A 175 5.55 5.82 -17.15
N TYR A 176 5.45 4.58 -17.66
CA TYR A 176 5.73 3.39 -16.85
C TYR A 176 7.18 3.32 -16.39
N SER A 177 8.12 3.74 -17.25
CA SER A 177 9.55 3.80 -16.91
C SER A 177 9.85 4.78 -15.77
N GLU A 178 9.14 5.90 -15.68
CA GLU A 178 9.29 6.82 -14.53
C GLU A 178 8.85 6.18 -13.21
N ARG A 179 7.88 5.25 -13.23
CA ARG A 179 7.50 4.49 -12.04
C ARG A 179 8.62 3.53 -11.62
N LEU A 180 9.14 2.75 -12.56
CA LEU A 180 10.26 1.85 -12.30
C LEU A 180 11.51 2.60 -11.82
N GLN A 181 11.78 3.77 -12.40
CA GLN A 181 12.90 4.61 -11.96
C GLN A 181 12.74 5.10 -10.51
N THR A 182 11.52 5.48 -10.11
CA THR A 182 11.25 5.85 -8.70
C THR A 182 11.49 4.66 -7.77
N LEU A 183 11.05 3.45 -8.13
CA LEU A 183 11.31 2.24 -7.34
C LEU A 183 12.81 1.94 -7.23
N ALA A 184 13.57 2.14 -8.32
CA ALA A 184 15.02 1.97 -8.28
C ALA A 184 15.68 2.97 -7.31
N TYR A 185 15.34 4.25 -7.37
CA TYR A 185 15.86 5.25 -6.43
C TYR A 185 15.52 4.95 -4.97
N VAL A 186 14.30 4.46 -4.72
CA VAL A 186 13.86 4.04 -3.38
C VAL A 186 14.75 2.89 -2.86
N ARG A 187 15.02 1.89 -3.70
CA ARG A 187 15.87 0.74 -3.36
C ARG A 187 17.31 1.16 -3.14
N ASP A 188 17.88 2.01 -4.02
CA ASP A 188 19.23 2.53 -3.92
C ASP A 188 19.43 3.35 -2.62
N ALA A 189 18.40 4.02 -2.14
CA ALA A 189 18.40 4.73 -0.86
C ALA A 189 18.23 3.82 0.37
N GLY A 190 18.10 2.50 0.20
CA GLY A 190 17.96 1.53 1.28
C GLY A 190 16.56 1.44 1.90
N MET A 191 15.56 2.05 1.29
CA MET A 191 14.16 1.95 1.74
C MET A 191 13.48 0.71 1.17
N LYS A 192 12.49 0.20 1.90
CA LYS A 192 11.61 -0.88 1.47
C LYS A 192 10.57 -0.38 0.47
N ILE A 193 10.21 -1.25 -0.47
CA ILE A 193 9.23 -0.95 -1.51
C ILE A 193 7.85 -1.49 -1.12
N CYS A 194 6.84 -0.64 -1.28
CA CYS A 194 5.44 -1.03 -1.33
C CYS A 194 4.93 -0.76 -2.75
N SER A 195 4.69 -1.80 -3.54
CA SER A 195 4.25 -1.64 -4.94
C SER A 195 3.35 -2.78 -5.37
N GLY A 196 2.25 -2.44 -6.01
CA GLY A 196 1.23 -3.38 -6.47
C GLY A 196 0.39 -2.79 -7.59
N GLY A 197 -0.88 -3.20 -7.67
CA GLY A 197 -1.76 -2.76 -8.73
C GLY A 197 -3.24 -2.80 -8.41
N ILE A 198 -4.05 -2.54 -9.43
CA ILE A 198 -5.49 -2.38 -9.35
C ILE A 198 -6.14 -3.31 -10.38
N LEU A 199 -7.14 -4.10 -9.95
CA LEU A 199 -7.97 -4.91 -10.80
C LEU A 199 -9.31 -4.22 -11.06
N GLY A 200 -9.87 -4.44 -12.25
CA GLY A 200 -11.18 -3.92 -12.66
C GLY A 200 -11.12 -2.65 -13.50
N MET A 201 -9.95 -2.29 -14.02
CA MET A 201 -9.78 -1.14 -14.91
C MET A 201 -10.04 -1.48 -16.40
N GLY A 202 -10.38 -2.74 -16.71
CA GLY A 202 -10.56 -3.26 -18.07
C GLY A 202 -9.35 -4.03 -18.59
N GLU A 203 -8.41 -4.33 -17.72
CA GLU A 203 -7.22 -5.14 -18.02
C GLU A 203 -7.55 -6.61 -18.31
N SER A 204 -6.78 -7.23 -19.20
CA SER A 204 -6.86 -8.66 -19.51
C SER A 204 -6.19 -9.53 -18.45
N LEU A 205 -6.37 -10.87 -18.55
CA LEU A 205 -5.63 -11.83 -17.73
C LEU A 205 -4.11 -11.69 -17.91
N ASP A 206 -3.68 -11.40 -19.14
CA ASP A 206 -2.25 -11.20 -19.43
C ASP A 206 -1.71 -9.93 -18.79
N ASP A 207 -2.51 -8.88 -18.73
CA ASP A 207 -2.12 -7.66 -18.04
C ASP A 207 -1.96 -7.90 -16.54
N ARG A 208 -2.86 -8.67 -15.92
CA ARG A 208 -2.75 -9.09 -14.52
C ARG A 208 -1.48 -9.92 -14.29
N ALA A 209 -1.21 -10.88 -15.18
CA ALA A 209 0.00 -11.68 -15.13
C ALA A 209 1.27 -10.82 -15.30
N ASN A 210 1.31 -9.94 -16.29
CA ASN A 210 2.45 -9.08 -16.56
C ASN A 210 2.71 -8.07 -15.44
N LEU A 211 1.68 -7.55 -14.78
CA LEU A 211 1.85 -6.73 -13.57
C LEU A 211 2.61 -7.50 -12.49
N LEU A 212 2.19 -8.73 -12.18
CA LEU A 212 2.87 -9.54 -11.16
C LEU A 212 4.28 -9.95 -11.59
N ILE A 213 4.50 -10.25 -12.88
CA ILE A 213 5.82 -10.54 -13.44
C ILE A 213 6.76 -9.34 -13.27
N GLN A 214 6.29 -8.12 -13.56
CA GLN A 214 7.12 -6.92 -13.36
C GLN A 214 7.55 -6.75 -11.91
N LEU A 215 6.67 -7.02 -10.95
CA LEU A 215 6.98 -6.93 -9.52
C LEU A 215 7.92 -8.06 -9.07
N ALA A 216 7.63 -9.31 -9.48
CA ALA A 216 8.37 -10.48 -9.06
C ALA A 216 9.75 -10.60 -9.73
N ASN A 217 9.94 -9.97 -10.89
CA ASN A 217 11.23 -9.96 -11.61
C ASN A 217 12.08 -8.71 -11.31
N LEU A 218 11.67 -7.85 -10.36
CA LEU A 218 12.57 -6.83 -9.82
C LEU A 218 13.81 -7.49 -9.18
N PRO A 219 14.95 -6.80 -9.11
CA PRO A 219 16.17 -7.34 -8.48
C PRO A 219 15.93 -7.89 -7.07
N GLU A 220 15.05 -7.24 -6.32
CA GLU A 220 14.50 -7.72 -5.04
C GLU A 220 12.98 -7.53 -5.08
N HIS A 221 12.24 -8.52 -4.54
CA HIS A 221 10.79 -8.41 -4.43
C HIS A 221 10.40 -7.21 -3.57
N PRO A 222 9.30 -6.51 -3.90
CA PRO A 222 8.73 -5.53 -2.98
C PRO A 222 8.38 -6.20 -1.64
N GLU A 223 8.70 -5.56 -0.54
CA GLU A 223 8.36 -6.09 0.80
C GLU A 223 6.86 -6.04 1.07
N SER A 224 6.12 -5.18 0.35
CA SER A 224 4.66 -5.10 0.43
C SER A 224 4.05 -4.97 -0.96
N VAL A 225 3.05 -5.82 -1.25
CA VAL A 225 2.37 -5.87 -2.55
C VAL A 225 0.88 -5.64 -2.35
N PRO A 226 0.41 -4.38 -2.43
CA PRO A 226 -1.02 -4.07 -2.35
C PRO A 226 -1.74 -4.52 -3.63
N ILE A 227 -2.77 -5.34 -3.45
CA ILE A 227 -3.73 -5.71 -4.49
C ILE A 227 -5.03 -4.96 -4.20
N ASN A 228 -5.37 -4.05 -5.11
CA ASN A 228 -6.56 -3.22 -4.99
C ASN A 228 -7.64 -3.73 -5.93
N MET A 229 -8.89 -3.70 -5.48
CA MET A 229 -10.03 -3.76 -6.35
C MET A 229 -10.49 -2.33 -6.67
N LEU A 230 -10.78 -2.04 -7.92
CA LEU A 230 -11.21 -0.71 -8.35
C LEU A 230 -12.42 -0.25 -7.52
N VAL A 231 -12.27 0.91 -6.87
CA VAL A 231 -13.39 1.62 -6.27
C VAL A 231 -13.93 2.60 -7.30
N LYS A 232 -15.15 2.35 -7.78
CA LYS A 232 -15.79 3.17 -8.80
C LYS A 232 -16.28 4.48 -8.18
N VAL A 233 -15.69 5.60 -8.59
CA VAL A 233 -16.04 6.93 -8.08
C VAL A 233 -16.69 7.75 -9.18
N ALA A 234 -17.87 8.30 -8.89
CA ALA A 234 -18.58 9.17 -9.84
C ALA A 234 -17.71 10.35 -10.28
N GLY A 235 -17.76 10.68 -11.56
CA GLY A 235 -16.94 11.74 -12.15
C GLY A 235 -15.56 11.28 -12.63
N THR A 236 -15.11 10.06 -12.30
CA THR A 236 -13.90 9.47 -12.91
C THR A 236 -14.27 8.74 -14.20
N PRO A 237 -13.32 8.59 -15.16
CA PRO A 237 -13.56 7.81 -16.39
C PRO A 237 -13.97 6.34 -16.15
N LEU A 238 -13.55 5.74 -15.04
CA LEU A 238 -13.86 4.36 -14.68
C LEU A 238 -15.05 4.21 -13.74
N ALA A 239 -15.87 5.24 -13.57
CA ALA A 239 -17.06 5.20 -12.70
C ALA A 239 -18.07 4.08 -13.05
N ASN A 240 -18.12 3.67 -14.32
CA ASN A 240 -19.00 2.64 -14.82
C ASN A 240 -18.28 1.38 -15.32
N ALA A 241 -17.05 1.15 -14.85
CA ALA A 241 -16.30 -0.07 -15.18
C ALA A 241 -17.06 -1.31 -14.69
N GLU A 242 -16.83 -2.45 -15.33
CA GLU A 242 -17.40 -3.73 -14.89
C GLU A 242 -16.87 -4.13 -13.51
N ASP A 243 -17.65 -4.93 -12.79
CA ASP A 243 -17.20 -5.48 -11.51
C ASP A 243 -16.18 -6.59 -11.76
N VAL A 244 -15.18 -6.66 -10.88
CA VAL A 244 -14.22 -7.76 -10.89
C VAL A 244 -14.90 -9.02 -10.38
N ASP A 245 -14.74 -10.14 -11.10
CA ASP A 245 -15.16 -11.43 -10.59
C ASP A 245 -14.42 -11.75 -9.28
N PRO A 246 -15.13 -12.08 -8.19
CA PRO A 246 -14.51 -12.39 -6.90
C PRO A 246 -13.46 -13.50 -6.97
N PHE A 247 -13.67 -14.53 -7.78
CA PHE A 247 -12.68 -15.61 -7.93
C PHE A 247 -11.42 -15.16 -8.66
N ASP A 248 -11.54 -14.25 -9.62
CA ASP A 248 -10.39 -13.66 -10.30
C ASP A 248 -9.55 -12.82 -9.34
N PHE A 249 -10.21 -12.05 -8.46
CA PHE A 249 -9.50 -11.30 -7.43
C PHE A 249 -8.76 -12.21 -6.45
N ILE A 250 -9.39 -13.28 -6.00
CA ILE A 250 -8.74 -14.28 -5.13
C ILE A 250 -7.58 -14.99 -5.85
N ARG A 251 -7.72 -15.33 -7.14
CA ARG A 251 -6.61 -15.88 -7.95
C ARG A 251 -5.43 -14.91 -8.00
N MET A 252 -5.68 -13.61 -8.18
CA MET A 252 -4.62 -12.60 -8.19
C MET A 252 -3.81 -12.59 -6.88
N LEU A 253 -4.49 -12.67 -5.73
CA LEU A 253 -3.82 -12.76 -4.42
C LEU A 253 -3.00 -14.04 -4.29
N ALA A 254 -3.56 -15.18 -4.69
CA ALA A 254 -2.87 -16.48 -4.64
C ALA A 254 -1.61 -16.50 -5.52
N VAL A 255 -1.72 -16.00 -6.76
CA VAL A 255 -0.58 -15.91 -7.67
C VAL A 255 0.47 -14.94 -7.13
N ALA A 256 0.07 -13.77 -6.62
CA ALA A 256 0.99 -12.82 -5.99
C ALA A 256 1.77 -13.46 -4.83
N ARG A 257 1.12 -14.24 -3.97
CA ARG A 257 1.78 -15.00 -2.88
C ARG A 257 2.78 -16.03 -3.39
N ILE A 258 2.45 -16.74 -4.47
CA ILE A 258 3.34 -17.76 -5.04
C ILE A 258 4.58 -17.12 -5.66
N LEU A 259 4.40 -16.02 -6.39
CA LEU A 259 5.50 -15.35 -7.08
C LEU A 259 6.42 -14.60 -6.11
N MET A 260 5.87 -14.02 -5.06
CA MET A 260 6.58 -13.18 -4.08
C MET A 260 6.37 -13.73 -2.65
N PRO A 261 7.01 -14.88 -2.32
CA PRO A 261 6.69 -15.64 -1.12
C PRO A 261 6.98 -14.93 0.20
N GLN A 262 7.90 -13.97 0.22
CA GLN A 262 8.30 -13.23 1.42
C GLN A 262 7.66 -11.83 1.52
N SER A 263 6.86 -11.43 0.54
CA SER A 263 6.18 -10.14 0.54
C SER A 263 4.94 -10.16 1.42
N HIS A 264 4.63 -9.06 2.08
CA HIS A 264 3.29 -8.85 2.62
C HIS A 264 2.32 -8.59 1.46
N VAL A 265 1.46 -9.56 1.15
CA VAL A 265 0.38 -9.37 0.16
C VAL A 265 -0.75 -8.63 0.86
N ARG A 266 -1.01 -7.39 0.43
CA ARG A 266 -1.97 -6.53 1.09
C ARG A 266 -3.32 -6.55 0.39
N LEU A 267 -4.36 -6.92 1.13
CA LEU A 267 -5.73 -6.69 0.75
C LEU A 267 -6.04 -5.21 1.02
N SER A 268 -6.10 -4.41 -0.05
CA SER A 268 -6.07 -2.96 0.03
C SER A 268 -7.43 -2.33 -0.33
N ALA A 269 -7.52 -1.41 -1.29
CA ALA A 269 -8.78 -0.76 -1.64
C ALA A 269 -9.82 -1.76 -2.19
N GLY A 270 -11.11 -1.42 -2.00
CA GLY A 270 -12.25 -2.22 -2.45
C GLY A 270 -12.78 -3.21 -1.39
N ARG A 271 -12.18 -3.29 -0.20
CA ARG A 271 -12.61 -4.20 0.88
C ARG A 271 -14.05 -3.96 1.37
N GLU A 272 -14.52 -2.71 1.33
CA GLU A 272 -15.88 -2.38 1.74
C GLU A 272 -16.95 -3.11 0.90
N ALA A 273 -16.65 -3.42 -0.37
CA ALA A 273 -17.52 -4.18 -1.26
C ALA A 273 -17.39 -5.72 -1.08
N MET A 274 -16.42 -6.20 -0.28
CA MET A 274 -16.20 -7.63 -0.07
C MET A 274 -16.99 -8.12 1.15
N ASN A 275 -17.72 -9.23 0.99
CA ASN A 275 -18.30 -9.91 2.14
C ASN A 275 -17.22 -10.67 2.96
N ASP A 276 -17.60 -11.13 4.16
CA ASP A 276 -16.73 -11.86 5.07
C ASP A 276 -16.12 -13.11 4.43
N GLN A 277 -16.89 -13.83 3.60
CA GLN A 277 -16.44 -15.05 2.95
C GLN A 277 -15.35 -14.78 1.91
N MET A 278 -15.49 -13.70 1.13
CA MET A 278 -14.46 -13.29 0.17
C MET A 278 -13.18 -12.83 0.89
N GLN A 279 -13.31 -12.09 1.98
CA GLN A 279 -12.15 -11.69 2.79
C GLN A 279 -11.47 -12.90 3.44
N ALA A 280 -12.22 -13.87 3.96
CA ALA A 280 -11.68 -15.12 4.49
C ALA A 280 -10.91 -15.91 3.43
N LEU A 281 -11.44 -16.03 2.20
CA LEU A 281 -10.74 -16.63 1.07
C LEU A 281 -9.48 -15.85 0.69
N ALA A 282 -9.50 -14.52 0.77
CA ALA A 282 -8.34 -13.68 0.50
C ALA A 282 -7.20 -13.98 1.49
N PHE A 283 -7.49 -14.10 2.79
CA PHE A 283 -6.49 -14.50 3.79
C PHE A 283 -6.00 -15.93 3.55
N PHE A 284 -6.89 -16.85 3.21
CA PHE A 284 -6.50 -18.22 2.85
C PHE A 284 -5.62 -18.25 1.60
N ALA A 285 -5.88 -17.42 0.60
CA ALA A 285 -5.06 -17.26 -0.61
C ALA A 285 -3.69 -16.61 -0.35
N GLY A 286 -3.42 -16.17 0.88
CA GLY A 286 -2.12 -15.66 1.30
C GLY A 286 -2.03 -14.15 1.48
N ALA A 287 -3.16 -13.42 1.48
CA ALA A 287 -3.16 -12.04 1.96
C ALA A 287 -2.84 -12.03 3.47
N ASN A 288 -1.92 -11.18 3.89
CA ASN A 288 -1.49 -11.07 5.29
C ASN A 288 -1.22 -9.62 5.72
N SER A 289 -1.79 -8.67 5.03
CA SER A 289 -1.76 -7.25 5.42
C SER A 289 -3.04 -6.55 4.99
N ILE A 290 -3.54 -5.63 5.80
CA ILE A 290 -4.71 -4.80 5.50
C ILE A 290 -4.47 -3.34 5.87
N PHE A 291 -5.25 -2.44 5.26
CA PHE A 291 -5.49 -1.14 5.85
C PHE A 291 -6.63 -1.22 6.87
N TYR A 292 -6.40 -0.63 8.02
CA TYR A 292 -7.24 -0.64 9.20
C TYR A 292 -7.71 0.79 9.51
N GLY A 293 -8.96 0.93 9.95
CA GLY A 293 -9.59 2.24 10.19
C GLY A 293 -10.60 2.61 9.11
N ASP A 294 -11.48 3.55 9.40
CA ASP A 294 -12.72 3.80 8.68
C ASP A 294 -12.53 4.36 7.27
N LYS A 295 -11.35 4.86 6.95
CA LYS A 295 -11.09 5.58 5.70
C LYS A 295 -9.71 5.24 5.13
N LEU A 296 -9.64 5.08 3.81
CA LEU A 296 -8.42 5.19 3.02
C LEU A 296 -8.14 6.67 2.69
N LEU A 297 -7.38 6.97 1.63
CA LEU A 297 -7.08 8.37 1.27
C LEU A 297 -8.36 9.19 1.04
N THR A 298 -9.29 8.66 0.24
CA THR A 298 -10.53 9.37 -0.17
C THR A 298 -11.76 8.47 -0.24
N THR A 299 -11.61 7.18 0.04
CA THR A 299 -12.69 6.19 -0.02
C THR A 299 -12.90 5.55 1.34
N ALA A 300 -14.11 5.03 1.58
CA ALA A 300 -14.42 4.26 2.77
C ALA A 300 -13.58 2.98 2.86
N ASN A 301 -13.38 2.52 4.07
CA ASN A 301 -12.75 1.24 4.41
C ASN A 301 -13.60 0.59 5.51
N PRO A 302 -13.60 -0.75 5.66
CA PRO A 302 -14.28 -1.40 6.78
C PRO A 302 -13.89 -0.80 8.12
N GLN A 303 -14.87 -0.58 8.97
CA GLN A 303 -14.64 -0.04 10.31
C GLN A 303 -13.74 -0.98 11.11
N ALA A 304 -12.94 -0.41 12.00
CA ALA A 304 -12.01 -1.15 12.84
C ALA A 304 -12.69 -2.29 13.61
N ASP A 305 -13.87 -2.05 14.17
CA ASP A 305 -14.64 -3.06 14.89
C ASP A 305 -15.09 -4.22 14.01
N LYS A 306 -15.43 -3.96 12.75
CA LYS A 306 -15.79 -5.02 11.77
C LYS A 306 -14.58 -5.91 11.47
N ASP A 307 -13.40 -5.33 11.30
CA ASP A 307 -12.18 -6.08 11.07
C ASP A 307 -11.82 -6.95 12.28
N MET A 308 -11.92 -6.42 13.50
CA MET A 308 -11.67 -7.18 14.72
C MET A 308 -12.69 -8.32 14.92
N LEU A 309 -13.95 -8.08 14.59
CA LEU A 309 -14.98 -9.13 14.63
C LEU A 309 -14.68 -10.23 13.61
N LEU A 310 -14.31 -9.87 12.38
CA LEU A 310 -13.94 -10.85 11.35
C LEU A 310 -12.71 -11.66 11.79
N PHE A 311 -11.68 -11.01 12.30
CA PHE A 311 -10.46 -11.68 12.79
C PHE A 311 -10.79 -12.66 13.92
N SER A 312 -11.61 -12.25 14.89
CA SER A 312 -12.05 -13.12 15.99
C SER A 312 -12.77 -14.37 15.45
N ARG A 313 -13.67 -14.21 14.48
CA ARG A 313 -14.42 -15.34 13.84
C ARG A 313 -13.51 -16.29 13.07
N LEU A 314 -12.43 -15.78 12.49
CA LEU A 314 -11.46 -16.56 11.71
C LEU A 314 -10.29 -17.11 12.56
N GLY A 315 -10.16 -16.72 13.82
CA GLY A 315 -9.00 -17.06 14.65
C GLY A 315 -7.71 -16.37 14.18
N ILE A 316 -7.83 -15.25 13.46
CA ILE A 316 -6.70 -14.43 13.00
C ILE A 316 -6.39 -13.37 14.06
N GLN A 317 -5.13 -13.00 14.17
CA GLN A 317 -4.66 -11.96 15.08
C GLN A 317 -3.85 -10.91 14.32
N PRO A 318 -3.91 -9.63 14.72
CA PRO A 318 -2.94 -8.64 14.25
C PRO A 318 -1.50 -9.10 14.57
N GLU A 319 -0.55 -8.75 13.69
CA GLU A 319 0.87 -8.93 14.02
C GLU A 319 1.21 -8.15 15.28
N ALA A 320 1.92 -8.81 16.19
CA ALA A 320 2.42 -8.15 17.38
C ALA A 320 3.49 -7.12 16.99
N ARG A 321 3.53 -5.98 17.69
CA ARG A 321 4.69 -5.08 17.67
C ARG A 321 5.89 -5.79 18.30
N GLU A 322 7.09 -5.47 17.81
CA GLU A 322 8.28 -5.60 18.63
C GLU A 322 8.10 -4.64 19.81
N GLU A 323 8.03 -5.20 21.03
CA GLU A 323 7.85 -4.44 22.26
C GLU A 323 9.10 -3.58 22.53
N HIS A 324 9.09 -2.34 22.05
CA HIS A 324 9.83 -1.29 22.76
C HIS A 324 8.99 -0.88 23.97
N SER A 325 9.63 -0.74 25.14
CA SER A 325 8.91 -0.42 26.38
C SER A 325 8.03 0.82 26.20
N ASP A 326 6.79 0.77 26.65
CA ASP A 326 5.80 1.87 26.52
C ASP A 326 6.34 3.20 27.07
N GLU A 327 7.21 3.16 28.09
CA GLU A 327 7.85 4.34 28.69
C GLU A 327 8.82 5.06 27.74
N VAL A 328 9.64 4.31 26.97
CA VAL A 328 10.56 4.90 25.96
C VAL A 328 9.78 5.52 24.82
N HIS A 329 8.67 4.89 24.43
CA HIS A 329 7.79 5.41 23.38
C HIS A 329 7.05 6.68 23.82
N GLN A 330 6.53 6.70 25.06
CA GLN A 330 5.85 7.86 25.61
C GLN A 330 6.80 9.06 25.70
N ALA A 331 8.02 8.86 26.20
CA ALA A 331 9.05 9.88 26.26
C ALA A 331 9.44 10.41 24.87
N ALA A 332 9.58 9.51 23.86
CA ALA A 332 9.89 9.91 22.48
C ALA A 332 8.75 10.71 21.85
N ILE A 333 7.48 10.37 22.12
CA ILE A 333 6.31 11.12 21.67
C ILE A 333 6.30 12.51 22.29
N GLU A 334 6.49 12.61 23.60
CA GLU A 334 6.52 13.90 24.33
C GLU A 334 7.67 14.77 23.82
N GLN A 335 8.86 14.19 23.62
CA GLN A 335 10.01 14.91 23.09
C GLN A 335 9.76 15.44 21.67
N ALA A 336 9.21 14.62 20.76
CA ALA A 336 8.87 15.02 19.40
C ALA A 336 7.82 16.15 19.37
N LEU A 337 6.83 16.11 20.27
CA LEU A 337 5.81 17.15 20.40
C LEU A 337 6.38 18.45 20.99
N ILE A 338 7.35 18.37 21.90
CA ILE A 338 8.03 19.53 22.49
C ILE A 338 8.93 20.20 21.44
N GLU A 339 9.73 19.43 20.72
CA GLU A 339 10.63 19.94 19.67
C GLU A 339 9.86 20.65 18.55
N GLN A 340 8.68 20.13 18.18
CA GLN A 340 7.85 20.80 17.20
C GLN A 340 7.20 22.08 17.69
N LYS A 341 6.77 22.15 18.94
CA LYS A 341 6.24 23.39 19.53
C LYS A 341 7.28 24.49 19.63
N SER A 342 8.57 24.14 19.69
CA SER A 342 9.68 25.07 19.77
C SER A 342 10.26 25.47 18.40
N SER A 343 9.88 24.79 17.31
CA SER A 343 10.34 25.13 15.97
C SER A 343 9.49 26.28 15.39
N GLU A 344 10.14 27.34 14.95
CA GLU A 344 9.51 28.48 14.24
C GLU A 344 8.98 28.08 12.82
N MET A 345 8.95 26.79 12.49
CA MET A 345 8.53 26.26 11.20
C MET A 345 7.02 25.99 11.13
N PHE A 346 6.19 26.87 11.66
CA PHE A 346 4.76 26.81 11.35
C PHE A 346 4.48 27.43 10.00
N TYR A 347 4.30 26.57 9.00
CA TYR A 347 3.77 26.98 7.71
C TYR A 347 2.27 27.25 7.86
N ASP A 348 1.89 28.52 7.85
CA ASP A 348 0.49 28.91 7.71
C ASP A 348 0.05 28.68 6.26
N ALA A 349 -0.68 27.59 6.03
CA ALA A 349 -1.23 27.26 4.73
C ALA A 349 -2.36 28.22 4.28
N ALA A 350 -2.70 29.22 5.08
CA ALA A 350 -3.73 30.22 4.77
C ALA A 350 -3.23 31.44 4.00
N VAL A 351 -1.93 31.55 3.67
CA VAL A 351 -1.37 32.62 2.85
C VAL A 351 -1.07 32.18 1.43
#